data_cadc0b433f85e9addd23c2968576f525
#
_entry.id   cadc0b433f85e9addd23c2968576f525
#
_cell.length_a   1.000
_cell.length_b   1.000
_cell.length_c   1.000
_cell.angle_alpha   90.00
_cell.angle_beta   90.00
_cell.angle_gamma   90.00
#
_symmetry.space_group_name_H-M   'P 1'
#
loop_
_entity.id
_entity.type
_entity.pdbx_description
1 polymer ?
#
loop_
_entity_poly.entity_id
_entity_poly.type
_entity_poly.pdbx_seq_one_letter_code
_entity_poly.pdbx_strand_id
1 'polypeptide(L)'
;NGTKEKDLNFKIIYTLMKGYFSSNAPETKVYWSRSSDVFVTLSKRAAFASKVGADIFVSLHMNSASSSSANGTEVYYTATNNASSFSGVNSKIIATLFKNNLVTRLGTTNRGVKTAKYYVTNHNTVPAVLIELGFISGSRDYANLTNPSFQSNSAKVIYDTINEIFTTYPTGRK
;
A
#
# COMPACT_ATOMS: atom_id res chain seq x y z
N ASN A 1 -5.08 -3.95 -22.97
CA ASN A 1 -3.84 -4.65 -22.67
C ASN A 1 -4.00 -6.00 -21.93
N GLY A 2 -5.17 -6.46 -21.54
CA GLY A 2 -5.42 -7.78 -20.91
C GLY A 2 -4.97 -7.92 -19.45
N THR A 3 -4.00 -7.14 -18.99
CA THR A 3 -3.53 -7.16 -17.59
C THR A 3 -4.53 -6.45 -16.68
N LYS A 4 -4.95 -7.13 -15.60
CA LYS A 4 -5.90 -6.59 -14.64
C LYS A 4 -5.18 -6.08 -13.40
N GLU A 5 -5.60 -4.92 -12.89
CA GLU A 5 -5.10 -4.35 -11.64
C GLU A 5 -5.14 -5.36 -10.49
N LYS A 6 -6.24 -6.12 -10.35
CA LYS A 6 -6.41 -7.09 -9.28
C LYS A 6 -5.32 -8.18 -9.26
N ASP A 7 -4.79 -8.54 -10.43
CA ASP A 7 -3.76 -9.59 -10.56
C ASP A 7 -2.39 -9.05 -10.17
N LEU A 8 -2.07 -7.80 -10.59
CA LEU A 8 -0.85 -7.11 -10.18
C LEU A 8 -0.80 -6.88 -8.66
N ASN A 9 -1.90 -6.37 -8.11
CA ASN A 9 -2.01 -6.15 -6.66
C ASN A 9 -1.83 -7.45 -5.88
N PHE A 10 -2.48 -8.53 -6.31
CA PHE A 10 -2.38 -9.82 -5.66
C PHE A 10 -0.96 -10.38 -5.73
N LYS A 11 -0.32 -10.28 -6.89
CA LYS A 11 1.06 -10.74 -7.09
C LYS A 11 2.04 -9.99 -6.20
N ILE A 12 2.00 -8.65 -6.18
CA ILE A 12 2.93 -7.83 -5.40
C ILE A 12 2.69 -8.00 -3.91
N ILE A 13 1.45 -7.79 -3.45
CA ILE A 13 1.10 -7.78 -2.03
C ILE A 13 1.09 -9.18 -1.45
N TYR A 14 0.39 -10.14 -2.06
CA TYR A 14 0.25 -11.45 -1.45
C TYR A 14 1.39 -12.39 -1.83
N THR A 15 1.65 -12.58 -3.13
CA THR A 15 2.58 -13.62 -3.57
C THR A 15 4.04 -13.26 -3.24
N LEU A 16 4.47 -12.04 -3.55
CA LEU A 16 5.87 -11.62 -3.38
C LEU A 16 6.15 -11.15 -1.94
N MET A 17 5.33 -10.25 -1.40
CA MET A 17 5.59 -9.67 -0.08
C MET A 17 5.43 -10.68 1.06
N LYS A 18 4.53 -11.67 0.92
CA LYS A 18 4.37 -12.75 1.90
C LYS A 18 5.69 -13.47 2.20
N GLY A 19 6.51 -13.72 1.18
CA GLY A 19 7.81 -14.34 1.35
C GLY A 19 8.74 -13.55 2.26
N TYR A 20 8.76 -12.22 2.12
CA TYR A 20 9.60 -11.37 2.96
C TYR A 20 9.20 -11.43 4.44
N PHE A 21 7.91 -11.33 4.74
CA PHE A 21 7.43 -11.41 6.14
C PHE A 21 7.65 -12.78 6.76
N SER A 22 7.51 -13.85 6.00
CA SER A 22 7.74 -15.21 6.50
C SER A 22 9.19 -15.48 6.85
N SER A 23 10.14 -14.81 6.15
CA SER A 23 11.57 -15.09 6.27
C SER A 23 12.34 -14.10 7.15
N ASN A 24 11.89 -12.84 7.25
CA ASN A 24 12.75 -11.75 7.73
C ASN A 24 12.14 -10.85 8.81
N ALA A 25 10.86 -11.00 9.17
CA ALA A 25 10.22 -10.18 10.17
C ALA A 25 9.24 -10.99 11.03
N PRO A 26 9.74 -11.88 11.88
CA PRO A 26 8.89 -12.75 12.72
C PRO A 26 8.03 -11.95 13.71
N GLU A 27 8.43 -10.73 14.09
CA GLU A 27 7.71 -9.87 15.03
C GLU A 27 6.56 -9.08 14.36
N THR A 28 6.60 -8.89 13.04
CA THR A 28 5.56 -8.19 12.30
C THR A 28 4.50 -9.18 11.81
N LYS A 29 3.33 -9.14 12.42
CA LYS A 29 2.21 -9.99 12.03
C LYS A 29 1.42 -9.36 10.90
N VAL A 30 1.28 -10.07 9.78
CA VAL A 30 0.58 -9.58 8.59
C VAL A 30 -0.69 -10.36 8.34
N TYR A 31 -1.77 -9.64 8.09
CA TYR A 31 -3.07 -10.17 7.74
C TYR A 31 -3.46 -9.75 6.33
N TRP A 32 -3.87 -10.69 5.53
CA TRP A 32 -4.24 -10.49 4.13
C TRP A 32 -5.75 -10.43 3.99
N SER A 33 -6.29 -9.39 3.36
CA SER A 33 -7.73 -9.26 3.13
C SER A 33 -8.27 -10.34 2.18
N ARG A 34 -7.41 -10.95 1.37
CA ARG A 34 -7.69 -12.13 0.55
C ARG A 34 -6.42 -12.94 0.31
N SER A 35 -6.54 -14.24 0.17
CA SER A 35 -5.44 -15.17 -0.14
C SER A 35 -5.67 -15.95 -1.45
N SER A 36 -6.73 -15.62 -2.17
CA SER A 36 -7.09 -16.19 -3.47
C SER A 36 -7.82 -15.14 -4.32
N ASP A 37 -8.19 -15.48 -5.56
CA ASP A 37 -8.94 -14.57 -6.45
C ASP A 37 -10.44 -14.55 -6.08
N VAL A 38 -10.74 -13.93 -4.94
CA VAL A 38 -12.10 -13.72 -4.44
C VAL A 38 -12.40 -12.23 -4.32
N PHE A 39 -13.66 -11.87 -4.54
CA PHE A 39 -14.12 -10.51 -4.32
C PHE A 39 -14.35 -10.25 -2.82
N VAL A 40 -13.76 -9.18 -2.31
CA VAL A 40 -13.98 -8.68 -0.95
C VAL A 40 -14.54 -7.26 -1.04
N THR A 41 -15.71 -7.02 -0.46
CA THR A 41 -16.35 -5.70 -0.48
C THR A 41 -15.50 -4.64 0.23
N LEU A 42 -15.66 -3.37 -0.12
CA LEU A 42 -14.93 -2.26 0.50
C LEU A 42 -15.18 -2.19 2.01
N SER A 43 -16.43 -2.43 2.44
CA SER A 43 -16.78 -2.46 3.87
C SER A 43 -16.05 -3.57 4.62
N LYS A 44 -15.99 -4.78 4.06
CA LYS A 44 -15.23 -5.90 4.66
C LYS A 44 -13.73 -5.59 4.73
N ARG A 45 -13.16 -4.94 3.70
CA ARG A 45 -11.75 -4.53 3.71
C ARG A 45 -11.47 -3.50 4.80
N ALA A 46 -12.29 -2.46 4.92
CA ALA A 46 -12.13 -1.44 5.95
C ALA A 46 -12.26 -2.03 7.38
N ALA A 47 -13.27 -2.84 7.62
CA ALA A 47 -13.51 -3.47 8.92
C ALA A 47 -12.47 -4.55 9.29
N PHE A 48 -11.73 -5.06 8.30
CA PHE A 48 -10.80 -6.17 8.53
C PHE A 48 -9.65 -5.81 9.47
N ALA A 49 -9.09 -4.60 9.35
CA ALA A 49 -8.02 -4.13 10.22
C ALA A 49 -8.43 -4.15 11.71
N SER A 50 -9.60 -3.58 12.01
CA SER A 50 -10.17 -3.61 13.36
C SER A 50 -10.44 -5.04 13.84
N LYS A 51 -11.02 -5.88 12.99
CA LYS A 51 -11.37 -7.27 13.32
C LYS A 51 -10.15 -8.10 13.74
N VAL A 52 -8.99 -7.87 13.11
CA VAL A 52 -7.75 -8.60 13.40
C VAL A 52 -6.85 -7.88 14.40
N GLY A 53 -7.23 -6.69 14.87
CA GLY A 53 -6.45 -5.87 15.78
C GLY A 53 -5.16 -5.35 15.14
N ALA A 54 -5.17 -5.04 13.84
CA ALA A 54 -4.01 -4.49 13.17
C ALA A 54 -3.69 -3.06 13.63
N ASP A 55 -2.43 -2.68 13.55
CA ASP A 55 -1.96 -1.34 13.93
C ASP A 55 -2.02 -0.34 12.77
N ILE A 56 -1.87 -0.82 11.54
CA ILE A 56 -1.99 -0.02 10.31
C ILE A 56 -2.75 -0.80 9.22
N PHE A 57 -3.29 -0.06 8.26
CA PHE A 57 -3.92 -0.62 7.06
C PHE A 57 -3.26 -0.06 5.80
N VAL A 58 -2.84 -0.94 4.89
CA VAL A 58 -2.21 -0.58 3.62
C VAL A 58 -2.98 -1.21 2.47
N SER A 59 -3.44 -0.38 1.53
CA SER A 59 -4.10 -0.80 0.29
C SER A 59 -3.22 -0.47 -0.91
N LEU A 60 -2.94 -1.45 -1.77
CA LEU A 60 -2.20 -1.25 -3.02
C LEU A 60 -3.15 -1.23 -4.20
N HIS A 61 -2.96 -0.26 -5.06
CA HIS A 61 -3.71 -0.03 -6.28
C HIS A 61 -2.80 0.34 -7.46
N MET A 62 -3.34 0.24 -8.66
CA MET A 62 -2.77 0.75 -9.91
C MET A 62 -3.77 1.73 -10.50
N ASN A 63 -3.36 2.98 -10.57
CA ASN A 63 -4.19 4.08 -11.06
C ASN A 63 -4.54 3.93 -12.56
N SER A 64 -5.54 4.65 -12.99
CA SER A 64 -5.92 4.75 -14.39
C SER A 64 -6.30 6.19 -14.76
N ALA A 65 -5.92 6.61 -15.95
CA ALA A 65 -6.27 7.91 -16.52
C ALA A 65 -6.61 7.76 -18.02
N SER A 66 -7.30 8.75 -18.58
CA SER A 66 -7.60 8.79 -20.01
C SER A 66 -6.33 9.02 -20.87
N SER A 67 -5.32 9.71 -20.33
CA SER A 67 -4.06 9.93 -21.00
C SER A 67 -3.09 8.78 -20.81
N SER A 68 -2.54 8.26 -21.90
CA SER A 68 -1.48 7.24 -21.88
C SER A 68 -0.13 7.78 -21.41
N SER A 69 0.04 9.11 -21.31
CA SER A 69 1.24 9.75 -20.77
C SER A 69 1.23 9.86 -19.24
N ALA A 70 0.09 9.57 -18.59
CA ALA A 70 -0.01 9.59 -17.14
C ALA A 70 0.94 8.55 -16.52
N ASN A 71 1.76 8.98 -15.54
CA ASN A 71 2.72 8.12 -14.87
C ASN A 71 3.05 8.63 -13.48
N GLY A 72 3.58 7.75 -12.63
CA GLY A 72 4.14 8.05 -11.33
C GLY A 72 3.34 7.52 -10.15
N THR A 73 3.98 7.56 -8.98
CA THR A 73 3.44 7.06 -7.71
C THR A 73 2.81 8.19 -6.90
N GLU A 74 1.64 7.93 -6.37
CA GLU A 74 0.95 8.79 -5.41
C GLU A 74 0.39 7.97 -4.24
N VAL A 75 0.33 8.57 -3.05
CA VAL A 75 -0.20 7.88 -1.87
C VAL A 75 -1.30 8.73 -1.24
N TYR A 76 -2.43 8.10 -1.00
CA TYR A 76 -3.61 8.75 -0.45
C TYR A 76 -3.85 8.40 1.01
N TYR A 77 -4.34 9.37 1.74
CA TYR A 77 -4.97 9.20 3.06
C TYR A 77 -6.25 10.03 3.13
N THR A 78 -7.06 9.83 4.17
CA THR A 78 -8.26 10.65 4.40
C THR A 78 -7.97 11.70 5.48
N ALA A 79 -8.02 12.99 5.11
CA ALA A 79 -7.68 14.08 6.02
C ALA A 79 -8.60 14.15 7.25
N THR A 80 -9.88 13.83 7.10
CA THR A 80 -10.87 13.77 8.19
C THR A 80 -10.75 12.50 9.04
N ASN A 81 -9.90 11.56 8.68
CA ASN A 81 -9.59 10.34 9.42
C ASN A 81 -8.07 10.20 9.58
N ASN A 82 -7.45 11.16 10.27
CA ASN A 82 -6.00 11.26 10.43
C ASN A 82 -5.59 11.52 11.89
N ALA A 83 -6.33 10.95 12.84
CA ALA A 83 -5.97 11.03 14.25
C ALA A 83 -4.63 10.31 14.52
N SER A 84 -3.88 10.81 15.49
CA SER A 84 -2.67 10.13 15.96
C SER A 84 -3.03 8.81 16.65
N SER A 85 -2.19 7.81 16.42
CA SER A 85 -2.29 6.47 16.97
C SER A 85 -1.03 6.16 17.81
N PHE A 86 -0.58 4.90 17.84
CA PHE A 86 0.60 4.48 18.60
C PHE A 86 1.82 5.37 18.28
N SER A 87 2.60 5.74 19.30
CA SER A 87 3.79 6.61 19.18
C SER A 87 3.58 7.89 18.35
N GLY A 88 2.34 8.41 18.31
CA GLY A 88 2.01 9.62 17.58
C GLY A 88 1.90 9.48 16.06
N VAL A 89 2.03 8.28 15.52
CA VAL A 89 1.89 8.03 14.07
C VAL A 89 0.45 8.25 13.61
N ASN A 90 0.30 8.73 12.38
CA ASN A 90 -1.00 8.90 11.73
C ASN A 90 -0.92 8.55 10.23
N SER A 91 -2.07 8.54 9.56
CA SER A 91 -2.16 8.18 8.14
C SER A 91 -1.30 9.05 7.23
N LYS A 92 -1.17 10.36 7.51
CA LYS A 92 -0.35 11.29 6.72
C LYS A 92 1.14 10.97 6.84
N ILE A 93 1.61 10.66 8.04
CA ILE A 93 3.01 10.24 8.28
C ILE A 93 3.31 8.97 7.49
N ILE A 94 2.45 7.95 7.62
CA ILE A 94 2.60 6.67 6.90
C ILE A 94 2.58 6.89 5.37
N ALA A 95 1.64 7.68 4.87
CA ALA A 95 1.57 8.01 3.44
C ALA A 95 2.85 8.69 2.94
N THR A 96 3.45 9.56 3.76
CA THR A 96 4.69 10.26 3.42
C THR A 96 5.88 9.30 3.34
N LEU A 97 6.00 8.37 4.29
CA LEU A 97 7.04 7.34 4.27
C LEU A 97 6.92 6.43 3.04
N PHE A 98 5.73 5.91 2.76
CA PHE A 98 5.51 5.10 1.56
C PHE A 98 5.83 5.87 0.28
N LYS A 99 5.33 7.12 0.14
CA LYS A 99 5.61 7.94 -1.05
C LYS A 99 7.10 8.16 -1.23
N ASN A 100 7.81 8.54 -0.17
CA ASN A 100 9.26 8.80 -0.23
C ASN A 100 10.03 7.54 -0.66
N ASN A 101 9.80 6.42 0.01
CA ASN A 101 10.52 5.18 -0.25
C ASN A 101 10.23 4.60 -1.63
N LEU A 102 8.96 4.58 -2.05
CA LEU A 102 8.57 4.07 -3.37
C LEU A 102 9.18 4.93 -4.49
N VAL A 103 9.05 6.26 -4.40
CA VAL A 103 9.60 7.16 -5.43
C VAL A 103 11.12 7.05 -5.51
N THR A 104 11.82 7.09 -4.36
CA THR A 104 13.28 7.08 -4.35
C THR A 104 13.86 5.74 -4.81
N ARG A 105 13.29 4.63 -4.32
CA ARG A 105 13.88 3.30 -4.55
C ARG A 105 13.43 2.64 -5.85
N LEU A 106 12.27 3.03 -6.40
CA LEU A 106 11.77 2.50 -7.68
C LEU A 106 12.02 3.45 -8.85
N GLY A 107 12.47 4.69 -8.60
CA GLY A 107 12.70 5.68 -9.63
C GLY A 107 11.41 6.14 -10.34
N THR A 108 10.27 6.09 -9.65
CA THR A 108 8.99 6.52 -10.22
C THR A 108 8.81 8.04 -10.17
N THR A 109 7.98 8.59 -11.04
CA THR A 109 7.63 10.01 -10.98
C THR A 109 6.89 10.31 -9.66
N ASN A 110 7.35 11.32 -8.93
CA ASN A 110 6.73 11.74 -7.68
C ASN A 110 5.45 12.55 -7.94
N ARG A 111 4.30 12.01 -7.58
CA ARG A 111 2.99 12.69 -7.66
C ARG A 111 2.48 13.18 -6.30
N GLY A 112 3.24 12.94 -5.25
CA GLY A 112 3.00 13.45 -3.90
C GLY A 112 2.09 12.58 -3.04
N VAL A 113 1.88 13.10 -1.81
CA VAL A 113 0.85 12.61 -0.89
C VAL A 113 -0.42 13.43 -1.11
N LYS A 114 -1.54 12.77 -1.23
CA LYS A 114 -2.84 13.37 -1.54
C LYS A 114 -3.91 12.98 -0.54
N THR A 115 -5.00 13.72 -0.54
CA THR A 115 -6.16 13.43 0.29
C THR A 115 -7.36 13.04 -0.57
N ALA A 116 -8.05 11.97 -0.18
CA ALA A 116 -9.32 11.57 -0.77
C ALA A 116 -10.14 10.78 0.26
N LYS A 117 -11.46 10.78 0.11
CA LYS A 117 -12.36 9.98 0.95
C LYS A 117 -12.60 8.59 0.34
N TYR A 118 -11.51 7.86 0.05
CA TYR A 118 -11.67 6.46 -0.35
C TYR A 118 -12.27 5.65 0.80
N TYR A 119 -13.18 4.75 0.49
CA TYR A 119 -13.93 4.01 1.50
C TYR A 119 -13.01 3.35 2.54
N VAL A 120 -11.98 2.66 2.08
CA VAL A 120 -11.07 1.88 2.93
C VAL A 120 -10.17 2.74 3.84
N THR A 121 -9.89 3.99 3.48
CA THR A 121 -9.13 4.91 4.33
C THR A 121 -10.05 5.79 5.19
N ASN A 122 -11.27 6.08 4.71
CA ASN A 122 -12.22 6.93 5.43
C ASN A 122 -12.96 6.20 6.55
N HIS A 123 -13.20 4.89 6.40
CA HIS A 123 -13.95 4.06 7.35
C HIS A 123 -13.03 3.10 8.14
N ASN A 124 -11.73 3.35 8.16
CA ASN A 124 -10.81 2.56 8.95
C ASN A 124 -10.65 3.13 10.35
N THR A 125 -10.40 2.28 11.33
CA THR A 125 -10.21 2.65 12.75
C THR A 125 -8.74 2.77 13.14
N VAL A 126 -7.84 2.44 12.22
CA VAL A 126 -6.39 2.54 12.38
C VAL A 126 -5.81 3.45 11.28
N PRO A 127 -4.58 3.96 11.44
CA PRO A 127 -3.91 4.68 10.36
C PRO A 127 -3.95 3.89 9.06
N ALA A 128 -4.49 4.51 8.00
CA ALA A 128 -4.82 3.83 6.75
C ALA A 128 -4.36 4.63 5.53
N VAL A 129 -3.71 3.94 4.59
CA VAL A 129 -3.23 4.53 3.35
C VAL A 129 -3.63 3.70 2.13
N LEU A 130 -3.76 4.38 0.98
CA LEU A 130 -3.95 3.77 -0.32
C LEU A 130 -2.82 4.22 -1.24
N ILE A 131 -2.05 3.26 -1.72
CA ILE A 131 -0.91 3.45 -2.61
C ILE A 131 -1.38 3.24 -4.04
N GLU A 132 -1.24 4.26 -4.88
CA GLU A 132 -1.31 4.14 -6.34
C GLU A 132 0.13 4.03 -6.86
N LEU A 133 0.57 2.81 -7.12
CA LEU A 133 1.97 2.52 -7.44
C LEU A 133 2.40 3.10 -8.80
N GLY A 134 1.47 3.18 -9.73
CA GLY A 134 1.65 3.72 -11.08
C GLY A 134 0.35 3.61 -11.87
N PHE A 135 0.35 4.10 -13.09
CA PHE A 135 -0.83 4.12 -13.98
C PHE A 135 -0.82 2.91 -14.91
N ILE A 136 -1.76 1.98 -14.70
CA ILE A 136 -1.91 0.80 -15.58
C ILE A 136 -2.30 1.20 -17.02
N SER A 137 -2.91 2.38 -17.19
CA SER A 137 -3.24 2.99 -18.49
C SER A 137 -2.07 3.76 -19.10
N GLY A 138 -1.01 4.07 -18.34
CA GLY A 138 0.14 4.83 -18.80
C GLY A 138 1.20 3.92 -19.40
N SER A 139 1.71 4.25 -20.59
CA SER A 139 2.64 3.40 -21.34
C SER A 139 3.93 3.10 -20.56
N ARG A 140 4.49 4.11 -19.89
CA ARG A 140 5.71 3.95 -19.08
C ARG A 140 5.48 3.07 -17.86
N ASP A 141 4.45 3.39 -17.08
CA ASP A 141 4.16 2.66 -15.86
C ASP A 141 3.67 1.24 -16.15
N TYR A 142 2.91 1.04 -17.24
CA TYR A 142 2.51 -0.30 -17.66
C TYR A 142 3.71 -1.22 -17.90
N ALA A 143 4.74 -0.72 -18.58
CA ALA A 143 5.97 -1.49 -18.78
C ALA A 143 6.65 -1.86 -17.45
N ASN A 144 6.70 -0.92 -16.50
CA ASN A 144 7.23 -1.17 -15.15
C ASN A 144 6.36 -2.17 -14.39
N LEU A 145 5.05 -1.93 -14.30
CA LEU A 145 4.10 -2.73 -13.52
C LEU A 145 4.03 -4.19 -13.98
N THR A 146 4.28 -4.44 -15.27
CA THR A 146 4.33 -5.80 -15.84
C THR A 146 5.71 -6.44 -15.77
N ASN A 147 6.76 -5.70 -15.40
CA ASN A 147 8.12 -6.21 -15.27
C ASN A 147 8.29 -6.98 -13.93
N PRO A 148 8.71 -8.26 -13.95
CA PRO A 148 8.87 -9.05 -12.73
C PRO A 148 9.85 -8.46 -11.71
N SER A 149 10.95 -7.85 -12.17
CA SER A 149 11.93 -7.21 -11.27
C SER A 149 11.35 -5.98 -10.59
N PHE A 150 10.58 -5.16 -11.31
CA PHE A 150 9.89 -4.03 -10.71
C PHE A 150 8.84 -4.46 -9.68
N GLN A 151 8.09 -5.54 -9.96
CA GLN A 151 7.12 -6.10 -9.02
C GLN A 151 7.81 -6.60 -7.74
N SER A 152 8.92 -7.32 -7.87
CA SER A 152 9.70 -7.82 -6.73
C SER A 152 10.28 -6.66 -5.91
N ASN A 153 10.87 -5.66 -6.57
CA ASN A 153 11.39 -4.47 -5.91
C ASN A 153 10.27 -3.68 -5.21
N SER A 154 9.10 -3.56 -5.82
CA SER A 154 7.94 -2.90 -5.20
C SER A 154 7.50 -3.61 -3.92
N ALA A 155 7.39 -4.93 -3.96
CA ALA A 155 7.08 -5.74 -2.78
C ALA A 155 8.12 -5.55 -1.67
N LYS A 156 9.42 -5.54 -2.02
CA LYS A 156 10.52 -5.30 -1.08
C LYS A 156 10.44 -3.91 -0.46
N VAL A 157 10.20 -2.87 -1.25
CA VAL A 157 10.09 -1.49 -0.75
C VAL A 157 8.90 -1.34 0.19
N ILE A 158 7.75 -1.93 -0.13
CA ILE A 158 6.57 -1.90 0.75
C ILE A 158 6.88 -2.61 2.07
N TYR A 159 7.48 -3.80 2.02
CA TYR A 159 7.92 -4.55 3.20
C TYR A 159 8.88 -3.72 4.08
N ASP A 160 9.94 -3.17 3.50
CA ASP A 160 10.92 -2.37 4.23
C ASP A 160 10.30 -1.12 4.86
N THR A 161 9.36 -0.47 4.16
CA THR A 161 8.64 0.71 4.68
C THR A 161 7.76 0.35 5.87
N ILE A 162 7.09 -0.82 5.85
CA ILE A 162 6.30 -1.30 6.99
C ILE A 162 7.22 -1.52 8.20
N ASN A 163 8.38 -2.13 8.01
CA ASN A 163 9.34 -2.33 9.10
C ASN A 163 9.91 -1.00 9.62
N GLU A 164 10.23 -0.06 8.74
CA GLU A 164 10.64 1.30 9.12
C GLU A 164 9.58 1.99 9.98
N ILE A 165 8.29 1.88 9.62
CA ILE A 165 7.19 2.44 10.42
C ILE A 165 7.22 1.88 11.83
N PHE A 166 7.28 0.57 12.02
CA PHE A 166 7.24 -0.04 13.35
C PHE A 166 8.54 0.13 14.15
N THR A 167 9.67 0.29 13.47
CA THR A 167 10.94 0.62 14.13
C THR A 167 10.94 2.06 14.62
N THR A 168 10.45 2.99 13.81
CA THR A 168 10.41 4.42 14.13
C THR A 168 9.29 4.76 15.12
N TYR A 169 8.16 4.06 15.00
CA TYR A 169 6.95 4.25 15.81
C TYR A 169 6.55 2.92 16.44
N PRO A 170 7.19 2.49 17.55
CA PRO A 170 6.88 1.21 18.17
C PRO A 170 5.46 1.20 18.75
N THR A 171 4.76 0.08 18.59
CA THR A 171 3.38 -0.08 19.07
C THR A 171 3.30 -0.29 20.58
N GLY A 172 4.40 -0.67 21.22
CA GLY A 172 4.44 -1.08 22.62
C GLY A 172 3.80 -2.45 22.88
N ARG A 173 3.33 -3.15 21.85
CA ARG A 173 2.85 -4.55 21.95
C ARG A 173 4.05 -5.49 22.02
N LYS A 174 3.97 -6.49 22.90
CA LYS A 174 4.89 -7.63 22.99
C LYS A 174 4.36 -8.79 22.21
#